data_21271a9fab15ee6adf6a09352d86f683
#
_entry.id   21271a9fab15ee6adf6a09352d86f683
#
_cell.length_a   1.000
_cell.length_b   1.000
_cell.length_c   1.000
_cell.angle_alpha   90.00
_cell.angle_beta   90.00
_cell.angle_gamma   90.00
#
_symmetry.space_group_name_H-M   'P 1'
#
loop_
_entity.id
_entity.type
_entity.pdbx_description
1 polymer ?
#
loop_
_entity_poly.entity_id
_entity_poly.type
_entity_poly.pdbx_seq_one_letter_code
_entity_poly.pdbx_strand_id
1 'polypeptide(L)'
;MCAIRFALRFVLMAGLLLCYAPIYLMVWKLRGRMPMGIAVSWCRQICRVLGLRIQVSGSPTGAGRTLFVCNHVSYLDIVVLAALLDARFVSKDDVRHWPVVGRLAAWRGTYFIDRRSLRRSAALSLSLRAALQRFNLILFPEGTTSNGEAVLRFKSTLFNAVMDESGQRLAVQPISLCYARDRQGRLLNGPRADEYAWYRDMTLAPHFAGVLCRPGAVVTVRFHQVIAPGAYTDRKALAHASEQAIRQGVAASWAERTVDG
;
A
#
# COMPACT_ATOMS: atom_id res chain seq x y z
N MET A 1 -15.68 -26.27 -1.99
CA MET A 1 -15.76 -24.81 -2.30
C MET A 1 -14.37 -24.14 -2.37
N CYS A 2 -13.41 -24.44 -1.47
CA CYS A 2 -12.05 -23.85 -1.51
C CYS A 2 -11.32 -24.20 -2.82
N ALA A 3 -11.20 -25.49 -3.20
CA ALA A 3 -10.47 -25.91 -4.40
C ALA A 3 -11.04 -25.28 -5.70
N ILE A 4 -12.36 -25.21 -5.84
CA ILE A 4 -13.01 -24.60 -7.01
C ILE A 4 -12.67 -23.10 -7.06
N ARG A 5 -12.76 -22.41 -5.92
CA ARG A 5 -12.44 -20.98 -5.85
C ARG A 5 -10.97 -20.71 -6.13
N PHE A 6 -10.08 -21.55 -5.61
CA PHE A 6 -8.65 -21.50 -5.91
C PHE A 6 -8.39 -21.64 -7.40
N ALA A 7 -8.88 -22.71 -8.02
CA ALA A 7 -8.67 -22.98 -9.44
C ALA A 7 -9.22 -21.85 -10.32
N LEU A 8 -10.45 -21.40 -10.06
CA LEU A 8 -11.07 -20.29 -10.81
C LEU A 8 -10.24 -19.01 -10.70
N ARG A 9 -9.84 -18.62 -9.47
CA ARG A 9 -9.06 -17.39 -9.26
C ARG A 9 -7.66 -17.50 -9.85
N PHE A 10 -7.04 -18.65 -9.75
CA PHE A 10 -5.75 -18.90 -10.37
C PHE A 10 -5.80 -18.73 -11.90
N VAL A 11 -6.80 -19.31 -12.55
CA VAL A 11 -7.03 -19.15 -14.00
C VAL A 11 -7.31 -17.69 -14.35
N LEU A 12 -8.15 -17.00 -13.59
CA LEU A 12 -8.45 -15.58 -13.82
C LEU A 12 -7.19 -14.70 -13.64
N MET A 13 -6.37 -14.97 -12.63
CA MET A 13 -5.10 -14.25 -12.41
C MET A 13 -4.11 -14.49 -13.56
N ALA A 14 -3.98 -15.74 -14.03
CA ALA A 14 -3.17 -16.07 -15.18
C ALA A 14 -3.69 -15.38 -16.46
N GLY A 15 -5.00 -15.38 -16.69
CA GLY A 15 -5.64 -14.65 -17.78
C GLY A 15 -5.39 -13.15 -17.73
N LEU A 16 -5.50 -12.53 -16.55
CA LEU A 16 -5.16 -11.11 -16.37
C LEU A 16 -3.69 -10.84 -16.72
N LEU A 17 -2.78 -11.70 -16.28
CA LEU A 17 -1.36 -11.55 -16.61
C LEU A 17 -1.12 -11.64 -18.12
N LEU A 18 -1.73 -12.63 -18.79
CA LEU A 18 -1.62 -12.81 -20.23
C LEU A 18 -2.20 -11.64 -21.03
N CYS A 19 -3.29 -11.02 -20.56
CA CYS A 19 -3.88 -9.85 -21.21
C CYS A 19 -3.08 -8.57 -20.99
N TYR A 20 -2.62 -8.33 -19.76
CA TYR A 20 -1.97 -7.06 -19.42
C TYR A 20 -0.47 -7.03 -19.75
N ALA A 21 0.24 -8.16 -19.71
CA ALA A 21 1.67 -8.20 -19.98
C ALA A 21 2.03 -7.75 -21.41
N PRO A 22 1.35 -8.19 -22.49
CA PRO A 22 1.62 -7.71 -23.85
C PRO A 22 1.35 -6.21 -24.00
N ILE A 23 0.22 -5.72 -23.45
CA ILE A 23 -0.13 -4.30 -23.47
C ILE A 23 0.96 -3.49 -22.76
N TYR A 24 1.39 -3.98 -21.59
CA TYR A 24 2.47 -3.38 -20.84
C TYR A 24 3.75 -3.29 -21.66
N LEU A 25 4.21 -4.42 -22.22
CA LEU A 25 5.45 -4.50 -23.02
C LEU A 25 5.38 -3.59 -24.25
N MET A 26 4.25 -3.57 -24.95
CA MET A 26 4.02 -2.69 -26.09
C MET A 26 4.15 -1.22 -25.71
N VAL A 27 3.44 -0.80 -24.67
CA VAL A 27 3.46 0.61 -24.25
C VAL A 27 4.82 1.00 -23.68
N TRP A 28 5.49 0.10 -22.96
CA TRP A 28 6.85 0.34 -22.46
C TRP A 28 7.84 0.52 -23.62
N LYS A 29 7.77 -0.33 -24.65
CA LYS A 29 8.61 -0.17 -25.86
C LYS A 29 8.36 1.14 -26.58
N LEU A 30 7.10 1.58 -26.69
CA LEU A 30 6.73 2.80 -27.43
C LEU A 30 7.02 4.10 -26.64
N ARG A 31 6.88 4.08 -25.32
CA ARG A 31 6.92 5.30 -24.49
C ARG A 31 8.05 5.33 -23.47
N GLY A 32 8.82 4.24 -23.32
CA GLY A 32 9.89 4.10 -22.32
C GLY A 32 9.42 4.19 -20.86
N ARG A 33 8.10 4.26 -20.63
CA ARG A 33 7.50 4.37 -19.30
C ARG A 33 6.15 3.70 -19.23
N MET A 34 5.80 3.21 -18.05
CA MET A 34 4.49 2.63 -17.77
C MET A 34 3.41 3.71 -17.65
N PRO A 35 2.30 3.61 -18.39
CA PRO A 35 1.12 4.39 -18.11
C PRO A 35 0.48 3.92 -16.80
N MET A 36 0.40 4.81 -15.82
CA MET A 36 -0.13 4.47 -14.50
C MET A 36 -1.60 4.00 -14.54
N GLY A 37 -2.40 4.51 -15.47
CA GLY A 37 -3.79 4.06 -15.67
C GLY A 37 -3.90 2.55 -15.94
N ILE A 38 -2.98 1.97 -16.71
CA ILE A 38 -2.96 0.52 -16.98
C ILE A 38 -2.66 -0.24 -15.68
N ALA A 39 -1.68 0.22 -14.89
CA ALA A 39 -1.34 -0.40 -13.62
C ALA A 39 -2.49 -0.31 -12.60
N VAL A 40 -3.16 0.84 -12.51
CA VAL A 40 -4.35 1.04 -11.67
C VAL A 40 -5.47 0.09 -12.10
N SER A 41 -5.76 0.01 -13.41
CA SER A 41 -6.77 -0.89 -13.96
C SER A 41 -6.45 -2.36 -13.61
N TRP A 42 -5.21 -2.78 -13.80
CA TRP A 42 -4.77 -4.14 -13.47
C TRP A 42 -4.95 -4.47 -11.99
N CYS A 43 -4.52 -3.58 -11.09
CA CYS A 43 -4.69 -3.76 -9.64
C CYS A 43 -6.17 -3.80 -9.23
N ARG A 44 -7.04 -3.02 -9.88
CA ARG A 44 -8.51 -3.09 -9.66
C ARG A 44 -9.07 -4.46 -10.04
N GLN A 45 -8.62 -5.04 -11.16
CA GLN A 45 -9.06 -6.38 -11.55
C GLN A 45 -8.54 -7.45 -10.59
N ILE A 46 -7.28 -7.34 -10.12
CA ILE A 46 -6.75 -8.25 -9.10
C ILE A 46 -7.59 -8.19 -7.82
N CYS A 47 -7.92 -6.99 -7.33
CA CYS A 47 -8.79 -6.85 -6.16
C CYS A 47 -10.14 -7.55 -6.37
N ARG A 48 -10.77 -7.42 -7.55
CA ARG A 48 -12.03 -8.09 -7.89
C ARG A 48 -11.89 -9.62 -7.90
N VAL A 49 -10.84 -10.14 -8.53
CA VAL A 49 -10.56 -11.59 -8.58
C VAL A 49 -10.34 -12.15 -7.17
N LEU A 50 -9.59 -11.44 -6.33
CA LEU A 50 -9.36 -11.84 -4.93
C LEU A 50 -10.60 -11.68 -4.05
N GLY A 51 -11.65 -11.02 -4.54
CA GLY A 51 -12.87 -10.74 -3.79
C GLY A 51 -12.69 -9.62 -2.75
N LEU A 52 -11.70 -8.75 -2.94
CA LEU A 52 -11.50 -7.59 -2.08
C LEU A 52 -12.47 -6.47 -2.47
N ARG A 53 -13.42 -6.17 -1.59
CA ARG A 53 -14.34 -5.04 -1.72
C ARG A 53 -13.72 -3.83 -1.03
N ILE A 54 -13.26 -2.86 -1.81
CA ILE A 54 -12.63 -1.66 -1.27
C ILE A 54 -13.74 -0.64 -0.96
N GLN A 55 -13.81 -0.23 0.30
CA GLN A 55 -14.65 0.87 0.77
C GLN A 55 -13.74 2.08 1.04
N VAL A 56 -14.00 3.17 0.32
CA VAL A 56 -13.16 4.38 0.40
C VAL A 56 -13.93 5.48 1.10
N SER A 57 -13.29 6.14 2.06
CA SER A 57 -13.75 7.39 2.65
C SER A 57 -12.68 8.48 2.54
N GLY A 58 -13.10 9.72 2.32
CA GLY A 58 -12.21 10.79 1.92
C GLY A 58 -11.74 10.65 0.47
N SER A 59 -10.77 11.45 0.06
CA SER A 59 -10.22 11.44 -1.29
C SER A 59 -8.71 11.71 -1.27
N PRO A 60 -7.95 11.16 -2.24
CA PRO A 60 -6.56 11.57 -2.40
C PRO A 60 -6.47 13.04 -2.76
N THR A 61 -5.49 13.73 -2.20
CA THR A 61 -5.26 15.15 -2.50
C THR A 61 -4.81 15.34 -3.94
N GLY A 62 -5.31 16.40 -4.58
CA GLY A 62 -4.81 16.91 -5.85
C GLY A 62 -3.74 18.00 -5.70
N ALA A 63 -3.31 18.33 -4.49
CA ALA A 63 -2.44 19.47 -4.17
C ALA A 63 -0.95 19.22 -4.50
N GLY A 64 -0.64 18.85 -5.73
CA GLY A 64 0.75 18.67 -6.17
C GLY A 64 1.39 17.35 -5.68
N ARG A 65 2.71 17.37 -5.47
CA ARG A 65 3.45 16.16 -5.04
C ARG A 65 3.24 15.88 -3.56
N THR A 66 2.82 14.66 -3.27
CA THR A 66 2.38 14.24 -1.94
C THR A 66 3.08 12.95 -1.51
N LEU A 67 3.50 12.91 -0.26
CA LEU A 67 3.86 11.68 0.43
C LEU A 67 2.60 11.10 1.10
N PHE A 68 2.07 10.03 0.53
CA PHE A 68 1.05 9.22 1.18
C PHE A 68 1.71 8.30 2.20
N VAL A 69 1.23 8.31 3.42
CA VAL A 69 1.72 7.41 4.50
C VAL A 69 0.58 6.52 4.96
N CYS A 70 0.84 5.22 5.09
CA CYS A 70 -0.19 4.23 5.42
C CYS A 70 0.35 3.23 6.44
N ASN A 71 -0.51 2.67 7.30
CA ASN A 71 -0.20 1.46 8.07
C ASN A 71 -0.02 0.26 7.12
N HIS A 72 0.63 -0.80 7.60
CA HIS A 72 0.98 -1.95 6.77
C HIS A 72 0.56 -3.28 7.41
N VAL A 73 -0.33 -3.98 6.74
CA VAL A 73 -0.94 -5.23 7.22
C VAL A 73 -0.51 -6.41 6.35
N SER A 74 -0.39 -6.19 5.04
CA SER A 74 -0.19 -7.28 4.09
C SER A 74 0.46 -6.78 2.79
N TYR A 75 1.05 -7.69 2.01
CA TYR A 75 1.40 -7.39 0.61
C TYR A 75 0.16 -7.02 -0.24
N LEU A 76 -1.03 -7.38 0.20
CA LEU A 76 -2.29 -7.00 -0.44
C LEU A 76 -2.54 -5.49 -0.39
N ASP A 77 -2.00 -4.77 0.60
CA ASP A 77 -2.10 -3.32 0.72
C ASP A 77 -1.54 -2.62 -0.51
N ILE A 78 -0.46 -3.20 -1.09
CA ILE A 78 0.17 -2.69 -2.31
C ILE A 78 -0.82 -2.74 -3.47
N VAL A 79 -1.55 -3.84 -3.61
CA VAL A 79 -2.55 -4.01 -4.69
C VAL A 79 -3.74 -3.09 -4.47
N VAL A 80 -4.22 -2.99 -3.23
CA VAL A 80 -5.36 -2.13 -2.84
C VAL A 80 -5.03 -0.66 -3.10
N LEU A 81 -3.91 -0.15 -2.58
CA LEU A 81 -3.52 1.25 -2.76
C LEU A 81 -3.16 1.55 -4.22
N ALA A 82 -2.53 0.59 -4.94
CA ALA A 82 -2.26 0.74 -6.37
C ALA A 82 -3.52 0.77 -7.23
N ALA A 83 -4.64 0.22 -6.77
CA ALA A 83 -5.94 0.30 -7.44
C ALA A 83 -6.61 1.68 -7.27
N LEU A 84 -6.16 2.47 -6.28
CA LEU A 84 -6.75 3.77 -5.92
C LEU A 84 -5.86 4.95 -6.32
N LEU A 85 -4.53 4.79 -6.29
CA LEU A 85 -3.57 5.90 -6.36
C LEU A 85 -2.64 5.79 -7.56
N ASP A 86 -2.43 6.91 -8.23
CA ASP A 86 -1.30 7.14 -9.12
C ASP A 86 -0.10 7.62 -8.31
N ALA A 87 0.54 6.70 -7.61
CA ALA A 87 1.70 6.95 -6.77
C ALA A 87 2.65 5.75 -6.81
N ARG A 88 3.94 5.97 -6.53
CA ARG A 88 4.96 4.91 -6.49
C ARG A 88 5.19 4.45 -5.07
N PHE A 89 5.31 3.15 -4.88
CA PHE A 89 5.66 2.60 -3.58
C PHE A 89 7.14 2.78 -3.27
N VAL A 90 7.42 2.97 -2.00
CA VAL A 90 8.77 2.90 -1.46
C VAL A 90 8.95 1.54 -0.81
N SER A 91 9.93 0.76 -1.25
CA SER A 91 10.19 -0.59 -0.76
C SER A 91 11.67 -0.81 -0.47
N LYS A 92 11.98 -1.82 0.35
CA LYS A 92 13.35 -2.28 0.57
C LYS A 92 13.89 -2.94 -0.70
N ASP A 93 15.19 -2.78 -0.99
CA ASP A 93 15.82 -3.37 -2.18
C ASP A 93 15.76 -4.90 -2.20
N ASP A 94 15.74 -5.55 -1.04
CA ASP A 94 15.57 -7.00 -0.93
C ASP A 94 14.35 -7.52 -1.71
N VAL A 95 13.24 -6.74 -1.73
CA VAL A 95 11.99 -7.09 -2.43
C VAL A 95 12.18 -7.14 -3.94
N ARG A 96 13.14 -6.40 -4.50
CA ARG A 96 13.49 -6.41 -5.93
C ARG A 96 13.85 -7.83 -6.42
N HIS A 97 14.47 -8.61 -5.54
CA HIS A 97 14.97 -9.96 -5.82
C HIS A 97 13.93 -11.07 -5.60
N TRP A 98 12.73 -10.72 -5.12
CA TRP A 98 11.67 -11.70 -4.94
C TRP A 98 11.14 -12.19 -6.30
N PRO A 99 11.03 -13.51 -6.51
CA PRO A 99 10.47 -14.05 -7.74
C PRO A 99 9.10 -13.47 -8.02
N VAL A 100 8.83 -13.08 -9.26
CA VAL A 100 7.58 -12.47 -9.74
C VAL A 100 7.28 -11.12 -9.08
N VAL A 101 7.17 -11.05 -7.73
CA VAL A 101 6.80 -9.84 -6.98
C VAL A 101 7.78 -8.70 -7.24
N GLY A 102 9.09 -8.97 -7.24
CA GLY A 102 10.12 -7.97 -7.50
C GLY A 102 10.01 -7.37 -8.90
N ARG A 103 9.74 -8.20 -9.91
CA ARG A 103 9.51 -7.74 -11.29
C ARG A 103 8.24 -6.89 -11.40
N LEU A 104 7.14 -7.33 -10.80
CA LEU A 104 5.89 -6.58 -10.79
C LEU A 104 6.03 -5.24 -10.08
N ALA A 105 6.74 -5.21 -8.94
CA ALA A 105 7.04 -3.99 -8.21
C ALA A 105 7.93 -3.04 -9.04
N ALA A 106 8.97 -3.56 -9.71
CA ALA A 106 9.82 -2.77 -10.60
C ALA A 106 9.02 -2.22 -11.80
N TRP A 107 8.15 -3.04 -12.40
CA TRP A 107 7.26 -2.60 -13.49
C TRP A 107 6.30 -1.50 -13.04
N ARG A 108 5.80 -1.58 -11.80
CA ARG A 108 4.96 -0.54 -11.20
C ARG A 108 5.74 0.76 -10.92
N GLY A 109 7.07 0.75 -11.06
CA GLY A 109 7.94 1.89 -10.77
C GLY A 109 8.19 2.08 -9.29
N THR A 110 8.16 1.01 -8.51
CA THR A 110 8.52 1.03 -7.08
C THR A 110 9.90 1.61 -6.89
N TYR A 111 10.04 2.50 -5.93
CA TYR A 111 11.30 3.11 -5.54
C TYR A 111 11.97 2.22 -4.50
N PHE A 112 13.02 1.51 -4.92
CA PHE A 112 13.73 0.61 -4.04
C PHE A 112 14.84 1.33 -3.28
N ILE A 113 14.91 1.07 -1.97
CA ILE A 113 15.88 1.70 -1.06
C ILE A 113 16.78 0.62 -0.49
N ASP A 114 18.11 0.82 -0.64
CA ASP A 114 19.09 -0.04 -0.03
C ASP A 114 19.08 0.08 1.51
N ARG A 115 19.15 -1.04 2.23
CA ARG A 115 19.26 -1.10 3.69
C ARG A 115 20.47 -0.35 4.23
N ARG A 116 21.57 -0.29 3.46
CA ARG A 116 22.77 0.48 3.83
C ARG A 116 22.50 1.98 3.85
N SER A 117 21.65 2.45 2.93
CA SER A 117 21.18 3.84 2.90
C SER A 117 20.27 4.18 4.07
N LEU A 118 19.53 3.20 4.63
CA LEU A 118 18.70 3.39 5.83
C LEU A 118 19.55 3.75 7.07
N ARG A 119 20.82 3.31 7.14
CA ARG A 119 21.76 3.69 8.20
C ARG A 119 22.34 5.09 7.99
N ARG A 120 22.29 5.63 6.76
CA ARG A 120 22.68 6.99 6.40
C ARG A 120 21.39 7.80 6.12
N SER A 121 20.72 8.23 7.16
CA SER A 121 19.41 8.90 7.08
C SER A 121 19.36 10.09 6.11
N ALA A 122 20.46 10.82 5.96
CA ALA A 122 20.57 11.95 5.03
C ALA A 122 20.48 11.51 3.55
N ALA A 123 21.24 10.49 3.15
CA ALA A 123 21.22 9.99 1.77
C ALA A 123 19.84 9.43 1.39
N LEU A 124 19.19 8.74 2.32
CA LEU A 124 17.82 8.25 2.13
C LEU A 124 16.84 9.41 1.93
N SER A 125 16.92 10.43 2.77
CA SER A 125 16.04 11.61 2.69
C SER A 125 16.19 12.33 1.37
N LEU A 126 17.42 12.58 0.91
CA LEU A 126 17.70 13.19 -0.38
C LEU A 126 17.14 12.37 -1.55
N SER A 127 17.32 11.06 -1.49
CA SER A 127 16.85 10.12 -2.51
C SER A 127 15.32 10.08 -2.61
N LEU A 128 14.62 9.99 -1.47
CA LEU A 128 13.16 10.04 -1.42
C LEU A 128 12.62 11.40 -1.86
N ARG A 129 13.31 12.47 -1.48
CA ARG A 129 12.95 13.83 -1.89
C ARG A 129 13.05 14.01 -3.40
N ALA A 130 14.15 13.59 -4.02
CA ALA A 130 14.32 13.63 -5.47
C ALA A 130 13.21 12.83 -6.19
N ALA A 131 12.79 11.71 -5.63
CA ALA A 131 11.66 10.95 -6.15
C ALA A 131 10.33 11.70 -5.97
N LEU A 132 10.10 12.34 -4.82
CA LEU A 132 8.90 13.13 -4.54
C LEU A 132 8.76 14.38 -5.43
N GLN A 133 9.85 14.96 -5.89
CA GLN A 133 9.79 16.05 -6.88
C GLN A 133 9.19 15.60 -8.22
N ARG A 134 9.26 14.29 -8.53
CA ARG A 134 8.82 13.73 -9.82
C ARG A 134 7.51 12.97 -9.71
N PHE A 135 7.22 12.34 -8.58
CA PHE A 135 6.11 11.40 -8.39
C PHE A 135 5.51 11.55 -6.99
N ASN A 136 4.22 11.23 -6.88
CA ASN A 136 3.65 10.91 -5.58
C ASN A 136 4.27 9.61 -5.06
N LEU A 137 4.52 9.52 -3.76
CA LEU A 137 5.05 8.32 -3.13
C LEU A 137 4.07 7.76 -2.10
N ILE A 138 4.06 6.43 -1.96
CA ILE A 138 3.38 5.72 -0.88
C ILE A 138 4.45 5.08 -0.01
N LEU A 139 4.39 5.36 1.28
CA LEU A 139 5.32 4.88 2.29
C LEU A 139 4.57 4.17 3.42
N PHE A 140 5.12 3.04 3.88
CA PHE A 140 4.69 2.35 5.08
C PHE A 140 5.69 2.63 6.20
N PRO A 141 5.45 3.67 7.04
CA PRO A 141 6.47 4.13 7.99
C PRO A 141 6.68 3.18 9.18
N GLU A 142 5.85 2.17 9.37
CA GLU A 142 6.07 1.06 10.30
C GLU A 142 7.35 0.27 9.93
N GLY A 143 7.67 0.18 8.63
CA GLY A 143 8.84 -0.52 8.09
C GLY A 143 8.74 -2.05 8.18
N THR A 144 7.61 -2.57 8.61
CA THR A 144 7.22 -3.99 8.62
C THR A 144 5.71 -4.10 8.58
N THR A 145 5.18 -5.29 8.33
CA THR A 145 3.76 -5.60 8.40
C THR A 145 3.36 -6.04 9.82
N SER A 146 2.08 -5.84 10.18
CA SER A 146 1.46 -6.26 11.44
C SER A 146 0.21 -7.10 11.18
N ASN A 147 -0.43 -7.60 12.25
CA ASN A 147 -1.73 -8.28 12.13
C ASN A 147 -2.90 -7.33 11.82
N GLY A 148 -2.66 -6.03 11.78
CA GLY A 148 -3.66 -5.00 11.45
C GLY A 148 -4.63 -4.63 12.57
N GLU A 149 -4.55 -5.25 13.75
CA GLU A 149 -5.36 -4.89 14.91
C GLU A 149 -4.90 -3.58 15.55
N ALA A 150 -3.59 -3.31 15.45
CA ALA A 150 -2.98 -2.07 15.95
C ALA A 150 -1.95 -1.53 14.95
N VAL A 151 -1.81 -0.22 14.91
CA VAL A 151 -0.78 0.47 14.13
C VAL A 151 0.53 0.48 14.91
N LEU A 152 1.61 0.03 14.30
CA LEU A 152 2.94 0.07 14.89
C LEU A 152 3.49 1.51 14.88
N ARG A 153 4.50 1.74 15.73
CA ARG A 153 5.15 3.05 15.82
C ARG A 153 5.84 3.43 14.52
N PHE A 154 5.62 4.66 14.06
CA PHE A 154 6.20 5.19 12.84
C PHE A 154 7.67 5.57 13.02
N LYS A 155 8.49 5.23 12.04
CA LYS A 155 9.90 5.62 11.96
C LYS A 155 10.00 7.06 11.46
N SER A 156 10.14 8.01 12.37
CA SER A 156 10.16 9.45 12.07
C SER A 156 11.27 9.86 11.10
N THR A 157 12.36 9.10 11.00
CA THR A 157 13.46 9.35 10.03
C THR A 157 13.01 9.32 8.57
N LEU A 158 11.94 8.57 8.27
CA LEU A 158 11.37 8.47 6.92
C LEU A 158 10.65 9.76 6.47
N PHE A 159 10.27 10.61 7.43
CA PHE A 159 9.62 11.91 7.17
C PHE A 159 10.61 13.03 6.85
N ASN A 160 11.92 12.80 6.98
CA ASN A 160 12.91 13.80 6.57
C ASN A 160 12.78 14.20 5.10
N ALA A 161 12.30 13.32 4.25
CA ALA A 161 12.15 13.59 2.82
C ALA A 161 11.18 14.76 2.51
N VAL A 162 10.24 15.05 3.40
CA VAL A 162 9.26 16.14 3.26
C VAL A 162 9.59 17.35 4.14
N MET A 163 10.64 17.24 4.99
CA MET A 163 11.12 18.28 5.88
C MET A 163 12.40 18.87 5.32
N ASP A 164 12.36 20.01 4.69
CA ASP A 164 13.55 20.63 4.11
C ASP A 164 13.96 21.91 4.81
N GLU A 165 15.24 22.07 5.03
CA GLU A 165 15.88 23.31 5.49
C GLU A 165 15.84 24.41 4.43
N SER A 166 15.75 24.06 3.13
CA SER A 166 15.63 25.00 2.01
C SER A 166 14.22 25.61 1.79
N GLY A 167 13.25 25.27 2.67
CA GLY A 167 11.90 25.84 2.62
C GLY A 167 10.90 25.16 1.69
N GLN A 168 11.31 24.28 0.82
CA GLN A 168 10.39 23.46 0.00
C GLN A 168 9.89 22.26 0.80
N ARG A 169 8.77 22.44 1.47
CA ARG A 169 8.09 21.37 2.20
C ARG A 169 7.01 20.75 1.31
N LEU A 170 6.82 19.44 1.44
CA LEU A 170 5.85 18.69 0.65
C LEU A 170 4.67 18.25 1.53
N ALA A 171 3.50 18.12 0.93
CA ALA A 171 2.31 17.66 1.62
C ALA A 171 2.44 16.19 2.04
N VAL A 172 1.87 15.85 3.19
CA VAL A 172 1.73 14.48 3.66
C VAL A 172 0.25 14.18 3.81
N GLN A 173 -0.22 13.06 3.25
CA GLN A 173 -1.58 12.60 3.47
C GLN A 173 -1.57 11.22 4.13
N PRO A 174 -2.04 11.12 5.39
CA PRO A 174 -2.21 9.85 6.06
C PRO A 174 -3.36 9.04 5.45
N ILE A 175 -3.17 7.72 5.37
CA ILE A 175 -4.16 6.75 4.90
C ILE A 175 -4.24 5.63 5.92
N SER A 176 -5.43 5.32 6.43
CA SER A 176 -5.65 4.10 7.20
C SER A 176 -6.24 3.01 6.33
N LEU A 177 -5.72 1.79 6.46
CA LEU A 177 -6.15 0.61 5.74
C LEU A 177 -6.46 -0.50 6.76
N CYS A 178 -7.64 -1.13 6.62
CA CYS A 178 -8.08 -2.17 7.55
C CYS A 178 -8.84 -3.28 6.83
N TYR A 179 -8.54 -4.54 7.20
CA TYR A 179 -9.26 -5.75 6.80
C TYR A 179 -10.12 -6.23 7.98
N ALA A 180 -11.05 -5.41 8.43
CA ALA A 180 -11.81 -5.72 9.64
C ALA A 180 -12.82 -6.87 9.47
N ARG A 181 -13.30 -7.10 8.26
CA ARG A 181 -14.38 -8.09 8.01
C ARG A 181 -14.17 -8.86 6.72
N ASP A 182 -14.67 -10.09 6.68
CA ASP A 182 -14.82 -10.83 5.43
C ASP A 182 -16.09 -10.38 4.68
N ARG A 183 -16.32 -10.92 3.49
CA ARG A 183 -17.50 -10.57 2.67
C ARG A 183 -18.83 -11.04 3.26
N GLN A 184 -18.81 -11.90 4.27
CA GLN A 184 -19.95 -12.33 5.05
C GLN A 184 -20.18 -11.49 6.31
N GLY A 185 -19.43 -10.37 6.47
CA GLY A 185 -19.55 -9.48 7.63
C GLY A 185 -18.86 -10.00 8.91
N ARG A 186 -18.21 -11.18 8.89
CA ARG A 186 -17.56 -11.75 10.06
C ARG A 186 -16.25 -11.03 10.35
N LEU A 187 -15.97 -10.76 11.61
CA LEU A 187 -14.72 -10.10 12.04
C LEU A 187 -13.49 -10.93 11.67
N LEU A 188 -12.46 -10.25 11.22
CA LEU A 188 -11.13 -10.77 10.88
C LEU A 188 -10.13 -10.40 11.96
N ASN A 189 -10.44 -10.75 13.23
CA ASN A 189 -9.60 -10.51 14.40
C ASN A 189 -9.08 -11.81 15.00
N GLY A 190 -8.12 -11.72 15.94
CA GLY A 190 -7.48 -12.87 16.54
C GLY A 190 -6.91 -13.83 15.49
N PRO A 191 -7.18 -15.14 15.60
CA PRO A 191 -6.68 -16.13 14.63
C PRO A 191 -7.16 -15.90 13.19
N ARG A 192 -8.26 -15.19 13.00
CA ARG A 192 -8.78 -14.86 11.66
C ARG A 192 -8.10 -13.65 11.02
N ALA A 193 -7.36 -12.83 11.78
CA ALA A 193 -6.54 -11.76 11.22
C ALA A 193 -5.57 -12.31 10.18
N ASP A 194 -4.98 -13.49 10.41
CA ASP A 194 -4.03 -14.17 9.53
C ASP A 194 -4.64 -14.58 8.18
N GLU A 195 -5.94 -14.44 8.01
CA GLU A 195 -6.59 -14.75 6.73
C GLU A 195 -6.16 -13.79 5.61
N TYR A 196 -5.87 -12.53 5.94
CA TYR A 196 -5.48 -11.49 4.98
C TYR A 196 -4.25 -10.70 5.43
N ALA A 197 -3.95 -10.65 6.73
CA ALA A 197 -2.70 -10.09 7.23
C ALA A 197 -1.53 -11.03 6.94
N TRP A 198 -0.41 -10.44 6.53
CA TRP A 198 0.83 -11.17 6.28
C TRP A 198 1.98 -10.49 7.03
N TYR A 199 2.49 -11.14 8.07
CA TYR A 199 3.46 -10.55 8.99
C TYR A 199 4.34 -11.62 9.65
N ARG A 200 5.38 -11.19 10.36
CA ARG A 200 6.38 -12.06 10.99
C ARG A 200 7.02 -13.03 9.97
N ASP A 201 7.08 -14.31 10.32
CA ASP A 201 7.75 -15.36 9.55
C ASP A 201 6.80 -16.08 8.57
N MET A 202 5.65 -15.48 8.26
CA MET A 202 4.72 -16.07 7.30
C MET A 202 5.35 -16.14 5.91
N THR A 203 5.31 -17.34 5.32
CA THR A 203 5.76 -17.54 3.95
C THR A 203 4.71 -17.05 2.94
N LEU A 204 5.16 -16.35 1.89
CA LEU A 204 4.27 -15.69 0.92
C LEU A 204 3.40 -16.68 0.16
N ALA A 205 3.98 -17.76 -0.38
CA ALA A 205 3.27 -18.66 -1.29
C ALA A 205 2.11 -19.43 -0.61
N PRO A 206 2.28 -20.06 0.57
CA PRO A 206 1.17 -20.68 1.29
C PRO A 206 0.10 -19.68 1.71
N HIS A 207 0.49 -18.48 2.18
CA HIS A 207 -0.49 -17.45 2.55
C HIS A 207 -1.31 -17.00 1.33
N PHE A 208 -0.67 -16.74 0.19
CA PHE A 208 -1.36 -16.34 -1.04
C PHE A 208 -2.31 -17.44 -1.54
N ALA A 209 -1.90 -18.71 -1.49
CA ALA A 209 -2.78 -19.84 -1.80
C ALA A 209 -4.00 -19.86 -0.87
N GLY A 210 -3.82 -19.57 0.43
CA GLY A 210 -4.89 -19.39 1.39
C GLY A 210 -5.85 -18.27 0.97
N VAL A 211 -5.35 -17.10 0.58
CA VAL A 211 -6.16 -15.96 0.11
C VAL A 211 -7.00 -16.34 -1.12
N LEU A 212 -6.44 -17.12 -2.05
CA LEU A 212 -7.19 -17.60 -3.23
C LEU A 212 -8.37 -18.51 -2.86
N CYS A 213 -8.30 -19.21 -1.73
CA CYS A 213 -9.36 -20.08 -1.23
C CYS A 213 -10.47 -19.33 -0.49
N ARG A 214 -10.19 -18.17 0.10
CA ARG A 214 -11.12 -17.44 0.97
C ARG A 214 -12.23 -16.72 0.21
N PRO A 215 -13.35 -16.37 0.85
CA PRO A 215 -14.46 -15.70 0.17
C PRO A 215 -14.12 -14.28 -0.31
N GLY A 216 -13.17 -13.62 0.30
CA GLY A 216 -12.81 -12.23 0.11
C GLY A 216 -12.99 -11.42 1.39
N ALA A 217 -12.54 -10.18 1.36
CA ALA A 217 -12.63 -9.25 2.49
C ALA A 217 -13.20 -7.90 2.07
N VAL A 218 -13.77 -7.20 3.04
CA VAL A 218 -14.04 -5.76 2.95
C VAL A 218 -12.79 -5.04 3.44
N VAL A 219 -12.24 -4.19 2.58
CA VAL A 219 -11.04 -3.41 2.86
C VAL A 219 -11.43 -1.95 2.99
N THR A 220 -11.40 -1.43 4.19
CA THR A 220 -11.67 -0.01 4.44
C THR A 220 -10.39 0.78 4.19
N VAL A 221 -10.46 1.78 3.32
CA VAL A 221 -9.37 2.72 3.03
C VAL A 221 -9.87 4.13 3.30
N ARG A 222 -9.27 4.81 4.27
CA ARG A 222 -9.64 6.18 4.63
C ARG A 222 -8.50 7.14 4.34
N PHE A 223 -8.75 8.10 3.44
CA PHE A 223 -7.89 9.23 3.21
C PHE A 223 -8.17 10.29 4.27
N HIS A 224 -7.20 10.52 5.15
CA HIS A 224 -7.32 11.55 6.18
C HIS A 224 -7.02 12.94 5.61
N GLN A 225 -7.24 13.94 6.43
CA GLN A 225 -6.94 15.33 6.08
C GLN A 225 -5.46 15.47 5.73
N VAL A 226 -5.20 16.23 4.67
CA VAL A 226 -3.84 16.54 4.22
C VAL A 226 -3.13 17.39 5.26
N ILE A 227 -1.96 16.98 5.64
CA ILE A 227 -1.04 17.79 6.44
C ILE A 227 -0.30 18.70 5.47
N ALA A 228 -0.61 19.99 5.54
CA ALA A 228 -0.06 20.98 4.64
C ALA A 228 1.47 21.13 4.81
N PRO A 229 2.20 21.52 3.76
CA PRO A 229 3.60 21.86 3.88
C PRO A 229 3.82 22.91 4.99
N GLY A 230 4.74 22.64 5.91
CA GLY A 230 5.06 23.56 7.00
C GLY A 230 4.14 23.52 8.24
N ALA A 231 3.09 22.71 8.24
CA ALA A 231 2.23 22.54 9.42
C ALA A 231 2.99 22.05 10.66
N TYR A 232 4.12 21.36 10.46
CA TYR A 232 5.01 20.91 11.53
C TYR A 232 6.45 21.30 11.22
N THR A 233 7.17 21.78 12.21
CA THR A 233 8.59 22.14 12.13
C THR A 233 9.51 20.95 12.43
N ASP A 234 9.02 19.95 13.16
CA ASP A 234 9.75 18.75 13.55
C ASP A 234 9.17 17.49 12.92
N ARG A 235 10.05 16.64 12.38
CA ARG A 235 9.69 15.35 11.77
C ARG A 235 9.03 14.36 12.74
N LYS A 236 9.37 14.44 14.05
CA LYS A 236 8.78 13.55 15.05
C LYS A 236 7.33 13.92 15.29
N ALA A 237 7.04 15.22 15.38
CA ALA A 237 5.68 15.74 15.51
C ALA A 237 4.84 15.39 14.26
N LEU A 238 5.39 15.54 13.05
CA LEU A 238 4.71 15.15 11.81
C LEU A 238 4.44 13.64 11.74
N ALA A 239 5.42 12.82 12.11
CA ALA A 239 5.25 11.36 12.17
C ALA A 239 4.19 10.95 13.19
N HIS A 240 4.21 11.56 14.37
CA HIS A 240 3.23 11.33 15.43
C HIS A 240 1.81 11.72 14.98
N ALA A 241 1.63 12.89 14.41
CA ALA A 241 0.33 13.35 13.92
C ALA A 241 -0.22 12.43 12.83
N SER A 242 0.63 12.00 11.90
CA SER A 242 0.26 11.03 10.86
C SER A 242 -0.12 9.67 11.47
N GLU A 243 0.65 9.18 12.46
CA GLU A 243 0.38 7.94 13.18
C GLU A 243 -0.95 8.00 13.92
N GLN A 244 -1.23 9.10 14.63
CA GLN A 244 -2.49 9.28 15.37
C GLN A 244 -3.71 9.30 14.45
N ALA A 245 -3.64 10.01 13.32
CA ALA A 245 -4.73 10.03 12.34
C ALA A 245 -5.02 8.60 11.83
N ILE A 246 -3.97 7.83 11.53
CA ILE A 246 -4.11 6.46 11.04
C ILE A 246 -4.64 5.53 12.14
N ARG A 247 -4.16 5.64 13.38
CA ARG A 247 -4.69 4.87 14.52
C ARG A 247 -6.18 5.09 14.73
N GLN A 248 -6.62 6.35 14.68
CA GLN A 248 -8.05 6.70 14.78
C GLN A 248 -8.86 6.08 13.65
N GLY A 249 -8.35 6.13 12.41
CA GLY A 249 -9.03 5.54 11.25
C GLY A 249 -9.11 4.01 11.32
N VAL A 250 -8.05 3.33 11.78
CA VAL A 250 -8.06 1.87 12.00
C VAL A 250 -9.04 1.50 13.11
N ALA A 251 -9.01 2.21 14.25
CA ALA A 251 -9.95 1.98 15.36
C ALA A 251 -11.41 2.18 14.93
N ALA A 252 -11.70 3.23 14.16
CA ALA A 252 -13.03 3.46 13.60
C ALA A 252 -13.48 2.30 12.69
N SER A 253 -12.59 1.79 11.84
CA SER A 253 -12.92 0.67 10.93
C SER A 253 -13.22 -0.64 11.67
N TRP A 254 -12.61 -0.86 12.84
CA TRP A 254 -12.94 -2.00 13.69
C TRP A 254 -14.30 -1.83 14.40
N ALA A 255 -14.65 -0.57 14.74
CA ALA A 255 -15.90 -0.24 15.43
C ALA A 255 -17.12 -0.17 14.48
N GLU A 256 -16.90 0.11 13.20
CA GLU A 256 -17.96 0.22 12.20
C GLU A 256 -18.72 -1.12 12.11
N ARG A 257 -20.03 -1.10 12.41
CA ARG A 257 -20.92 -2.20 12.08
C ARG A 257 -21.12 -2.20 10.57
N THR A 258 -21.13 -3.36 9.94
CA THR A 258 -21.60 -3.46 8.56
C THR A 258 -23.02 -2.93 8.51
N VAL A 259 -23.19 -1.77 7.90
CA VAL A 259 -24.50 -1.32 7.45
C VAL A 259 -24.76 -2.15 6.19
N ASP A 260 -25.38 -3.31 6.40
CA ASP A 260 -25.91 -4.10 5.31
C ASP A 260 -27.18 -3.41 4.85
N GLY A 261 -27.13 -2.85 3.63
CA GLY A 261 -28.28 -2.58 2.82
C GLY A 261 -28.51 -3.73 1.86
#